data_c4e125bd13a56f8caf4c664a3cdee2f5
#
_entry.id   c4e125bd13a56f8caf4c664a3cdee2f5
#
_cell.length_a   1.000
_cell.length_b   1.000
_cell.length_c   1.000
_cell.angle_alpha   90.00
_cell.angle_beta   90.00
_cell.angle_gamma   90.00
#
_symmetry.space_group_name_H-M   'P 1'
#
loop_
_entity.id
_entity.type
_entity.pdbx_description
1 polymer ?
#
loop_
_entity_poly.entity_id
_entity_poly.type
_entity_poly.pdbx_seq_one_letter_code
_entity_poly.pdbx_strand_id
1 'polypeptide(L)'
;MSAGGGARHALIIEDEMLIALEVESLLHDFGFTSCDIADNPDDALRLALARRPDLMTADLRIFGGTGVEAVDAITALLGPIPHIYVTGNPDMLKGRTAPVVDKPLTRRALALACERAAAA
;
A
#
# COMPACT_ATOMS: atom_id res chain seq x y z
N MET A 1 -10.52 -3.14 -22.91
CA MET A 1 -10.33 -3.03 -22.21
C MET A 1 -9.81 -3.02 -21.64
N SER A 2 -10.21 -2.94 -21.30
CA SER A 2 -9.87 -2.73 -20.59
C SER A 2 -9.62 -2.86 -20.09
N ALA A 3 -9.63 -3.07 -20.81
CA ALA A 3 -8.92 -3.03 -20.04
C ALA A 3 -8.98 -2.73 -18.89
N GLY A 4 -8.68 -2.07 -18.67
CA GLY A 4 -8.85 -1.56 -17.41
C GLY A 4 -10.16 -1.88 -16.74
N GLY A 5 -10.90 -2.75 -17.26
CA GLY A 5 -12.14 -3.19 -16.66
C GLY A 5 -11.98 -4.29 -15.64
N GLY A 6 -10.78 -4.81 -15.44
CA GLY A 6 -10.56 -5.89 -14.50
C GLY A 6 -10.69 -5.44 -13.04
N ALA A 7 -11.07 -6.37 -12.18
CA ALA A 7 -11.09 -6.12 -10.74
C ALA A 7 -9.67 -5.87 -10.25
N ARG A 8 -9.49 -4.81 -9.45
CA ARG A 8 -8.20 -4.44 -8.87
C ARG A 8 -8.33 -4.49 -7.35
N HIS A 9 -7.34 -5.11 -6.72
CA HIS A 9 -7.33 -5.32 -5.28
C HIS A 9 -6.11 -4.64 -4.64
N ALA A 10 -6.33 -3.97 -3.52
CA ALA A 10 -5.25 -3.33 -2.78
C ALA A 10 -5.14 -3.88 -1.37
N LEU A 11 -3.93 -3.90 -0.85
CA LEU A 11 -3.65 -4.21 0.56
C LEU A 11 -3.16 -2.93 1.23
N ILE A 12 -3.84 -2.51 2.27
CA ILE A 12 -3.51 -1.32 3.05
C ILE A 12 -2.91 -1.78 4.37
N ILE A 13 -1.65 -1.42 4.61
CA ILE A 13 -0.91 -1.80 5.82
C ILE A 13 -0.78 -0.55 6.69
N GLU A 14 -1.65 -0.43 7.68
CA GLU A 14 -1.79 0.77 8.47
C GLU A 14 -2.44 0.43 9.82
N ASP A 15 -1.84 0.88 10.93
CA ASP A 15 -2.38 0.61 12.26
C ASP A 15 -3.33 1.70 12.77
N GLU A 16 -3.40 2.85 12.10
CA GLU A 16 -4.38 3.89 12.40
C GLU A 16 -5.60 3.69 11.50
N MET A 17 -6.70 3.20 12.09
CA MET A 17 -7.89 2.83 11.30
C MET A 17 -8.47 4.00 10.50
N LEU A 18 -8.46 5.21 11.06
CA LEU A 18 -9.00 6.38 10.33
C LEU A 18 -8.19 6.67 9.06
N ILE A 19 -6.88 6.52 9.13
CA ILE A 19 -6.01 6.70 7.96
C ILE A 19 -6.23 5.56 6.96
N ALA A 20 -6.34 4.33 7.45
CA ALA A 20 -6.61 3.18 6.58
C ALA A 20 -7.90 3.34 5.81
N LEU A 21 -8.96 3.83 6.47
CA LEU A 21 -10.25 4.06 5.81
C LEU A 21 -10.18 5.22 4.81
N GLU A 22 -9.40 6.25 5.10
CA GLU A 22 -9.18 7.34 4.16
C GLU A 22 -8.47 6.84 2.90
N VAL A 23 -7.42 6.05 3.06
CA VAL A 23 -6.69 5.44 1.94
C VAL A 23 -7.63 4.54 1.14
N GLU A 24 -8.42 3.71 1.81
CA GLU A 24 -9.37 2.83 1.14
C GLU A 24 -10.36 3.61 0.28
N SER A 25 -10.93 4.69 0.83
CA SER A 25 -11.88 5.53 0.11
C SER A 25 -11.25 6.13 -1.16
N LEU A 26 -10.02 6.64 -1.04
CA LEU A 26 -9.31 7.21 -2.19
C LEU A 26 -8.97 6.14 -3.23
N LEU A 27 -8.54 4.96 -2.80
CA LEU A 27 -8.23 3.89 -3.73
C LEU A 27 -9.46 3.41 -4.50
N HIS A 28 -10.63 3.39 -3.86
CA HIS A 28 -11.89 3.11 -4.56
C HIS A 28 -12.16 4.15 -5.65
N ASP A 29 -11.91 5.42 -5.34
CA ASP A 29 -12.05 6.49 -6.34
C ASP A 29 -11.09 6.32 -7.52
N PHE A 30 -9.94 5.70 -7.28
CA PHE A 30 -8.92 5.47 -8.32
C PHE A 30 -9.10 4.15 -9.06
N GLY A 31 -10.19 3.42 -8.79
CA GLY A 31 -10.56 2.22 -9.55
C GLY A 31 -10.27 0.89 -8.87
N PHE A 32 -9.84 0.89 -7.60
CA PHE A 32 -9.68 -0.36 -6.86
C PHE A 32 -11.04 -0.84 -6.36
N THR A 33 -11.40 -2.06 -6.70
CA THR A 33 -12.73 -2.61 -6.40
C THR A 33 -12.82 -3.25 -5.03
N SER A 34 -11.69 -3.60 -4.44
CA SER A 34 -11.64 -4.19 -3.11
C SER A 34 -10.33 -3.84 -2.42
N CYS A 35 -10.36 -3.83 -1.09
CA CYS A 35 -9.19 -3.57 -0.26
C CYS A 35 -9.22 -4.49 0.95
N ASP A 36 -8.05 -4.98 1.34
CA ASP A 36 -7.82 -5.58 2.65
C ASP A 36 -7.04 -4.59 3.49
N ILE A 37 -7.24 -4.61 4.81
CA ILE A 37 -6.53 -3.74 5.75
C ILE A 37 -5.84 -4.63 6.78
N ALA A 38 -4.54 -4.42 6.98
CA ALA A 38 -3.75 -5.10 7.99
C ALA A 38 -3.05 -4.06 8.87
N ASP A 39 -2.91 -4.33 10.16
CA ASP A 39 -2.26 -3.42 11.09
C ASP A 39 -0.91 -3.94 11.62
N ASN A 40 -0.46 -5.08 11.12
CA ASN A 40 0.80 -5.69 11.52
C ASN A 40 1.37 -6.53 10.37
N PRO A 41 2.68 -6.84 10.41
CA PRO A 41 3.32 -7.58 9.30
C PRO A 41 2.76 -8.99 9.07
N ASP A 42 2.43 -9.72 10.13
CA ASP A 42 1.94 -11.10 10.00
C ASP A 42 0.59 -11.14 9.31
N ASP A 43 -0.34 -10.28 9.69
CA ASP A 43 -1.65 -10.20 9.04
C ASP A 43 -1.53 -9.71 7.61
N ALA A 44 -0.62 -8.76 7.36
CA ALA A 44 -0.38 -8.28 5.99
C ALA A 44 0.07 -9.43 5.09
N LEU A 45 1.01 -10.23 5.54
CA LEU A 45 1.48 -11.39 4.78
C LEU A 45 0.36 -12.40 4.57
N ARG A 46 -0.41 -12.71 5.61
CA ARG A 46 -1.52 -13.66 5.54
C ARG A 46 -2.57 -13.22 4.51
N LEU A 47 -2.94 -11.95 4.54
CA LEU A 47 -3.92 -11.40 3.61
C LEU A 47 -3.40 -11.38 2.18
N ALA A 48 -2.13 -11.03 1.98
CA ALA A 48 -1.53 -11.02 0.66
C ALA A 48 -1.44 -12.43 0.06
N LEU A 49 -1.16 -13.43 0.88
CA LEU A 49 -1.12 -14.82 0.42
C LEU A 49 -2.50 -15.35 0.09
N ALA A 50 -3.53 -14.92 0.83
CA ALA A 50 -4.90 -15.33 0.56
C ALA A 50 -5.43 -14.70 -0.73
N ARG A 51 -5.02 -13.47 -1.00
CA ARG A 51 -5.40 -12.76 -2.23
C ARG A 51 -4.29 -11.78 -2.61
N ARG A 52 -3.57 -12.10 -3.68
CA ARG A 52 -2.47 -11.25 -4.17
C ARG A 52 -2.98 -9.85 -4.48
N PRO A 53 -2.43 -8.81 -3.85
CA PRO A 53 -2.83 -7.45 -4.19
C PRO A 53 -2.18 -6.96 -5.47
N ASP A 54 -2.85 -6.03 -6.15
CA ASP A 54 -2.32 -5.33 -7.30
C ASP A 54 -1.53 -4.09 -6.88
N LEU A 55 -1.79 -3.61 -5.67
CA LEU A 55 -1.09 -2.48 -5.07
C LEU A 55 -1.07 -2.66 -3.56
N MET A 56 0.04 -2.26 -2.93
CA MET A 56 0.11 -2.16 -1.47
C MET A 56 0.39 -0.72 -1.07
N THR A 57 -0.25 -0.25 0.01
CA THR A 57 0.14 0.99 0.69
C THR A 57 0.60 0.60 2.09
N ALA A 58 1.67 1.19 2.58
CA ALA A 58 2.23 0.79 3.86
C ALA A 58 2.74 1.99 4.65
N ASP A 59 2.32 2.10 5.92
CA ASP A 59 2.93 3.00 6.87
C ASP A 59 4.23 2.37 7.37
N LEU A 60 5.18 3.19 7.79
CA LEU A 60 6.45 2.70 8.32
C LEU A 60 6.28 2.06 9.69
N ARG A 61 5.53 2.69 10.57
CA ARG A 61 5.33 2.20 11.94
C ARG A 61 3.96 1.56 12.07
N ILE A 62 3.96 0.27 12.34
CA ILE A 62 2.75 -0.51 12.55
C ILE A 62 2.94 -1.41 13.76
N PHE A 63 1.88 -2.02 14.26
CA PHE A 63 1.98 -2.94 15.38
C PHE A 63 2.91 -4.10 15.05
N GLY A 64 3.83 -4.39 15.95
CA GLY A 64 4.70 -5.55 15.84
C GLY A 64 5.81 -5.46 14.80
N GLY A 65 6.03 -4.29 14.17
CA GLY A 65 7.10 -4.15 13.19
C GLY A 65 6.97 -2.91 12.33
N THR A 66 7.37 -3.02 11.08
CA THR A 66 7.35 -1.90 10.14
C THR A 66 6.67 -2.29 8.84
N GLY A 67 6.19 -1.27 8.11
CA GLY A 67 5.64 -1.49 6.77
C GLY A 67 6.70 -2.00 5.80
N VAL A 68 7.95 -1.62 5.97
CA VAL A 68 9.05 -2.13 5.14
C VAL A 68 9.20 -3.64 5.33
N GLU A 69 9.20 -4.10 6.59
CA GLU A 69 9.27 -5.54 6.87
C GLU A 69 8.10 -6.29 6.24
N ALA A 70 6.90 -5.73 6.33
CA ALA A 70 5.70 -6.34 5.75
C ALA A 70 5.82 -6.45 4.23
N VAL A 71 6.18 -5.35 3.56
CA VAL A 71 6.34 -5.34 2.11
C VAL A 71 7.44 -6.30 1.66
N ASP A 72 8.57 -6.30 2.35
CA ASP A 72 9.69 -7.16 1.99
C ASP A 72 9.33 -8.65 2.15
N ALA A 73 8.62 -9.01 3.21
CA ALA A 73 8.18 -10.39 3.42
C ALA A 73 7.21 -10.84 2.32
N ILE A 74 6.28 -9.97 1.95
CA ILE A 74 5.30 -10.27 0.90
C ILE A 74 5.99 -10.42 -0.45
N THR A 75 6.87 -9.50 -0.81
CA THR A 75 7.55 -9.56 -2.11
C THR A 75 8.56 -10.70 -2.20
N ALA A 76 9.11 -11.13 -1.08
CA ALA A 76 9.97 -12.31 -1.06
C ALA A 76 9.23 -13.58 -1.46
N LEU A 77 7.94 -13.67 -1.15
CA LEU A 77 7.12 -14.85 -1.46
C LEU A 77 6.33 -14.72 -2.76
N LEU A 78 5.82 -13.54 -3.06
CA LEU A 78 4.91 -13.32 -4.19
C LEU A 78 5.57 -12.66 -5.40
N GLY A 79 6.83 -12.22 -5.26
CA GLY A 79 7.48 -11.43 -6.29
C GLY A 79 7.11 -9.96 -6.21
N PRO A 80 7.65 -9.12 -7.10
CA PRO A 80 7.42 -7.68 -7.06
C PRO A 80 5.95 -7.33 -7.18
N ILE A 81 5.49 -6.43 -6.29
CA ILE A 81 4.13 -5.88 -6.32
C ILE A 81 4.29 -4.36 -6.20
N PRO A 82 3.61 -3.57 -7.04
CA PRO A 82 3.61 -2.12 -6.90
C PRO A 82 3.23 -1.71 -5.47
N HIS A 83 3.99 -0.81 -4.88
CA HIS A 83 3.70 -0.38 -3.51
C HIS A 83 4.10 1.06 -3.26
N ILE A 84 3.48 1.67 -2.25
CA ILE A 84 3.63 3.06 -1.87
C ILE A 84 3.79 3.10 -0.35
N TYR A 85 4.72 3.91 0.15
CA TYR A 85 4.82 4.17 1.58
C TYR A 85 4.09 5.47 1.91
N VAL A 86 3.27 5.42 2.97
CA VAL A 86 2.52 6.58 3.47
C VAL A 86 2.99 6.84 4.89
N THR A 87 3.75 7.92 5.10
CA THR A 87 4.44 8.11 6.38
C THR A 87 4.64 9.58 6.74
N GLY A 88 4.72 9.86 8.03
CA GLY A 88 5.18 11.16 8.52
C GLY A 88 6.70 11.28 8.63
N ASN A 89 7.44 10.22 8.30
CA ASN A 89 8.91 10.16 8.43
C ASN A 89 9.57 9.67 7.14
N PRO A 90 9.50 10.42 6.03
CA PRO A 90 10.01 9.95 4.74
C PRO A 90 11.52 9.69 4.73
N ASP A 91 12.28 10.36 5.59
CA ASP A 91 13.73 10.17 5.67
C ASP A 91 14.13 8.73 6.02
N MET A 92 13.25 8.00 6.69
CA MET A 92 13.50 6.60 7.03
C MET A 92 13.51 5.67 5.82
N LEU A 93 13.08 6.17 4.65
CA LEU A 93 13.02 5.40 3.41
C LEU A 93 14.16 5.73 2.45
N LYS A 94 15.21 6.37 2.91
CA LYS A 94 16.38 6.67 2.08
C LYS A 94 16.93 5.40 1.43
N GLY A 95 17.19 5.48 0.14
CA GLY A 95 17.71 4.35 -0.63
C GLY A 95 16.64 3.46 -1.24
N ARG A 96 15.38 3.69 -0.92
CA ARG A 96 14.28 2.95 -1.53
C ARG A 96 13.69 3.75 -2.69
N THR A 97 13.30 3.04 -3.74
CA THR A 97 12.81 3.67 -4.98
C THR A 97 11.28 3.77 -5.04
N ALA A 98 10.58 3.11 -4.13
CA ALA A 98 9.12 3.16 -4.11
C ALA A 98 8.61 4.58 -3.85
N PRO A 99 7.48 4.97 -4.44
CA PRO A 99 6.87 6.26 -4.15
C PRO A 99 6.54 6.42 -2.67
N VAL A 100 6.68 7.64 -2.17
CA VAL A 100 6.39 7.98 -0.77
C VAL A 100 5.39 9.13 -0.74
N VAL A 101 4.38 9.00 0.11
CA VAL A 101 3.40 10.04 0.36
C VAL A 101 3.57 10.50 1.81
N ASP A 102 3.76 11.80 1.99
CA ASP A 102 3.88 12.39 3.32
C ASP A 102 2.50 12.51 3.99
N LYS A 103 2.47 12.29 5.28
CA LYS A 103 1.29 12.62 6.09
C LYS A 103 1.32 14.10 6.48
N PRO A 104 0.20 14.82 6.48
CA PRO A 104 -1.16 14.33 6.24
C PRO A 104 -1.41 13.99 4.77
N LEU A 105 -2.15 12.92 4.55
CA LEU A 105 -2.46 12.41 3.24
C LEU A 105 -3.30 13.38 2.43
N THR A 106 -3.00 13.55 1.14
CA THR A 106 -3.87 14.28 0.21
C THR A 106 -4.23 13.38 -0.96
N ARG A 107 -5.41 13.62 -1.53
CA ARG A 107 -5.87 12.90 -2.71
C ARG A 107 -4.87 12.99 -3.86
N ARG A 108 -4.38 14.19 -4.14
CA ARG A 108 -3.45 14.43 -5.24
C ARG A 108 -2.14 13.67 -5.05
N ALA A 109 -1.58 13.71 -3.85
CA ALA A 109 -0.31 13.03 -3.57
C ALA A 109 -0.46 11.53 -3.74
N LEU A 110 -1.56 10.95 -3.25
CA LEU A 110 -1.80 9.52 -3.39
C LEU A 110 -2.04 9.14 -4.85
N ALA A 111 -2.77 9.94 -5.61
CA ALA A 111 -3.01 9.68 -7.03
C ALA A 111 -1.69 9.64 -7.82
N LEU A 112 -0.80 10.60 -7.58
CA LEU A 112 0.51 10.64 -8.24
C LEU A 112 1.36 9.43 -7.84
N ALA A 113 1.33 9.04 -6.57
CA ALA A 113 2.08 7.88 -6.10
C ALA A 113 1.56 6.60 -6.75
N CYS A 114 0.25 6.45 -6.92
CA CYS A 114 -0.34 5.31 -7.61
C CYS A 114 0.15 5.22 -9.06
N GLU A 115 0.19 6.34 -9.76
CA GLU A 115 0.71 6.38 -11.14
C GLU A 115 2.17 5.96 -11.20
N ARG A 116 3.00 6.44 -10.28
CA ARG A 116 4.42 6.09 -10.23
C ARG A 116 4.64 4.63 -9.88
N ALA A 117 3.88 4.10 -8.95
CA ALA A 117 3.97 2.69 -8.56
C ALA A 117 3.61 1.78 -9.73
N ALA A 118 2.58 2.13 -10.48
CA ALA A 118 2.13 1.35 -11.63
C ALA A 118 3.14 1.40 -12.79
N ALA A 119 3.91 2.49 -12.90
CA ALA A 119 4.87 2.66 -13.98
C ALA A 119 6.23 2.00 -13.70
N ALA A 120 6.47 1.61 -12.47
CA ALA A 120 7.77 1.03 -12.06
C ALA A 120 7.97 -0.40 -12.57
#